data_bf3346d8f28e0cb42b08a650e7b11a9a
#
_entry.id   bf3346d8f28e0cb42b08a650e7b11a9a
#
_cell.length_a   1.000
_cell.length_b   1.000
_cell.length_c   1.000
_cell.angle_alpha   90.00
_cell.angle_beta   90.00
_cell.angle_gamma   90.00
#
_symmetry.space_group_name_H-M   'P 1'
#
loop_
_entity.id
_entity.type
_entity.pdbx_description
1 polymer ?
#
loop_
_entity_poly.entity_id
_entity_poly.type
_entity_poly.pdbx_seq_one_letter_code
_entity_poly.pdbx_strand_id
1 'polypeptide(L)'
;MIQIISVEEKHIRQMSALLSKRQARERKIFPCLPDKFEEIDEAEIVIRKLLERPYVSGVVAVRGIDVIGYLIYEFKEEAHRGRYVWMDYESIAISEHEHPRLLRLLYADAGAEWVKHGYFHHVLMAPLGDEMVFEQWLDQGFAFEQKYAILSLDDYEPKNGALPELEFRRGTKVDAPLLKKMAVWNSIHQAAAPSWYPITRETMENVQKSYVALTEDEEAYLWLVNQGEQAAGFHVYFRKEDPFSLVTPENCVELPAASTNPDMRGRGVGRALANHCFAELKKEGYDYIFADWHTPNQMASYFWPRMGFQPVMVRMSRQIDPRISWAHGHD
;
A
#
# COMPACT_ATOMS: atom_id res chain seq x y z
N MET A 1 -17.48 30.19 -10.66
CA MET A 1 -17.74 29.65 -9.30
C MET A 1 -17.47 28.13 -9.39
N ILE A 2 -16.82 27.54 -8.41
CA ILE A 2 -16.63 26.08 -8.32
C ILE A 2 -17.88 25.49 -7.66
N GLN A 3 -18.36 24.37 -8.19
CA GLN A 3 -19.45 23.58 -7.62
C GLN A 3 -18.96 22.16 -7.40
N ILE A 4 -19.36 21.55 -6.28
CA ILE A 4 -19.13 20.11 -6.03
C ILE A 4 -20.47 19.41 -6.27
N ILE A 5 -20.45 18.42 -7.13
CA ILE A 5 -21.65 17.65 -7.52
C ILE A 5 -21.32 16.16 -7.60
N SER A 6 -22.34 15.32 -7.55
CA SER A 6 -22.17 13.87 -7.70
C SER A 6 -21.61 13.50 -9.07
N VAL A 7 -20.81 12.42 -9.10
CA VAL A 7 -20.32 11.84 -10.36
C VAL A 7 -21.49 11.34 -11.19
N GLU A 8 -21.47 11.66 -12.48
CA GLU A 8 -22.40 11.15 -13.51
C GLU A 8 -21.57 10.64 -14.70
N GLU A 9 -22.18 9.83 -15.57
CA GLU A 9 -21.54 9.26 -16.76
C GLU A 9 -20.81 10.30 -17.62
N LYS A 10 -21.42 11.47 -17.82
CA LYS A 10 -20.84 12.56 -18.62
C LYS A 10 -19.50 13.11 -18.09
N HIS A 11 -19.17 12.85 -16.79
CA HIS A 11 -17.96 13.34 -16.16
C HIS A 11 -16.77 12.38 -16.34
N ILE A 12 -17.04 11.08 -16.63
CA ILE A 12 -16.02 10.02 -16.61
C ILE A 12 -14.85 10.34 -17.52
N ARG A 13 -15.11 10.76 -18.76
CA ARG A 13 -14.03 11.07 -19.73
C ARG A 13 -13.11 12.20 -19.25
N GLN A 14 -13.65 13.22 -18.59
CA GLN A 14 -12.85 14.33 -18.05
C GLN A 14 -12.08 13.90 -16.78
N MET A 15 -12.69 13.06 -15.93
CA MET A 15 -12.02 12.47 -14.77
C MET A 15 -10.83 11.61 -15.23
N SER A 16 -11.00 10.81 -16.28
CA SER A 16 -9.94 9.97 -16.86
C SER A 16 -8.80 10.80 -17.42
N ALA A 17 -9.09 11.95 -18.05
CA ALA A 17 -8.08 12.88 -18.50
C ALA A 17 -7.29 13.52 -17.33
N LEU A 18 -7.94 13.76 -16.18
CA LEU A 18 -7.23 14.21 -14.98
C LEU A 18 -6.35 13.11 -14.39
N LEU A 19 -6.83 11.85 -14.38
CA LEU A 19 -6.08 10.72 -13.89
C LEU A 19 -4.85 10.45 -14.74
N SER A 20 -4.98 10.44 -16.08
CA SER A 20 -3.86 10.21 -17.00
C SER A 20 -2.77 11.27 -16.83
N LYS A 21 -3.14 12.56 -16.72
CA LYS A 21 -2.20 13.64 -16.44
C LYS A 21 -1.53 13.51 -15.07
N ARG A 22 -2.27 13.06 -14.05
CA ARG A 22 -1.68 12.76 -12.74
C ARG A 22 -0.67 11.63 -12.86
N GLN A 23 -1.01 10.53 -13.55
CA GLN A 23 -0.09 9.41 -13.75
C GLN A 23 1.19 9.85 -14.47
N ALA A 24 1.08 10.68 -15.50
CA ALA A 24 2.25 11.24 -16.19
C ALA A 24 3.15 12.08 -15.27
N ARG A 25 2.57 12.81 -14.31
CA ARG A 25 3.35 13.55 -13.30
C ARG A 25 4.03 12.62 -12.30
N GLU A 26 3.29 11.62 -11.78
CA GLU A 26 3.83 10.62 -10.86
C GLU A 26 5.01 9.87 -11.49
N ARG A 27 4.90 9.48 -12.78
CA ARG A 27 5.96 8.77 -13.50
C ARG A 27 7.22 9.60 -13.75
N LYS A 28 7.14 10.91 -13.80
CA LYS A 28 8.34 11.76 -13.83
C LYS A 28 9.21 11.61 -12.58
N ILE A 29 8.58 11.29 -11.44
CA ILE A 29 9.24 11.08 -10.15
C ILE A 29 9.57 9.59 -9.95
N PHE A 30 8.65 8.71 -10.38
CA PHE A 30 8.72 7.26 -10.22
C PHE A 30 8.59 6.56 -11.59
N PRO A 31 9.66 6.50 -12.41
CA PRO A 31 9.59 5.96 -13.78
C PRO A 31 9.18 4.48 -13.85
N CYS A 32 9.27 3.75 -12.75
CA CYS A 32 8.84 2.36 -12.65
C CYS A 32 7.31 2.16 -12.70
N LEU A 33 6.52 3.22 -12.51
CA LEU A 33 5.06 3.11 -12.58
C LEU A 33 4.59 2.84 -14.02
N PRO A 34 3.46 2.12 -14.21
CA PRO A 34 2.94 1.80 -15.54
C PRO A 34 2.64 3.05 -16.39
N ASP A 35 3.12 3.06 -17.62
CA ASP A 35 2.97 4.19 -18.55
C ASP A 35 1.65 4.17 -19.32
N LYS A 36 1.05 3.00 -19.54
CA LYS A 36 -0.20 2.88 -20.28
C LYS A 36 -1.33 3.77 -19.73
N PHE A 37 -1.33 4.06 -18.43
CA PHE A 37 -2.33 4.93 -17.82
C PHE A 37 -2.09 6.44 -18.03
N GLU A 38 -1.06 6.82 -18.79
CA GLU A 38 -0.94 8.15 -19.37
C GLU A 38 -1.92 8.34 -20.54
N GLU A 39 -2.43 7.22 -21.09
CA GLU A 39 -3.47 7.21 -22.09
C GLU A 39 -4.86 7.33 -21.43
N ILE A 40 -5.67 8.27 -21.97
CA ILE A 40 -6.99 8.57 -21.39
C ILE A 40 -7.92 7.35 -21.44
N ASP A 41 -7.83 6.54 -22.49
CA ASP A 41 -8.69 5.37 -22.66
C ASP A 41 -8.38 4.28 -21.62
N GLU A 42 -7.11 4.07 -21.29
CA GLU A 42 -6.69 3.15 -20.23
C GLU A 42 -7.10 3.67 -18.84
N ALA A 43 -6.92 4.96 -18.58
CA ALA A 43 -7.38 5.60 -17.36
C ALA A 43 -8.92 5.54 -17.22
N GLU A 44 -9.67 5.59 -18.33
CA GLU A 44 -11.12 5.47 -18.32
C GLU A 44 -11.58 4.07 -17.92
N ILE A 45 -10.90 3.02 -18.38
CA ILE A 45 -11.17 1.64 -17.95
C ILE A 45 -11.06 1.52 -16.42
N VAL A 46 -10.02 2.12 -15.84
CA VAL A 46 -9.81 2.08 -14.39
C VAL A 46 -10.93 2.82 -13.63
N ILE A 47 -11.27 4.04 -14.06
CA ILE A 47 -12.34 4.83 -13.43
C ILE A 47 -13.68 4.10 -13.51
N ARG A 48 -14.03 3.51 -14.67
CA ARG A 48 -15.27 2.75 -14.83
C ARG A 48 -15.32 1.55 -13.92
N LYS A 49 -14.26 0.74 -13.88
CA LYS A 49 -14.16 -0.41 -12.99
C LYS A 49 -14.31 -0.04 -11.52
N LEU A 50 -13.74 1.10 -11.12
CA LEU A 50 -13.88 1.59 -9.76
C LEU A 50 -15.33 1.97 -9.44
N LEU A 51 -16.00 2.70 -10.34
CA LEU A 51 -17.38 3.14 -10.18
C LEU A 51 -18.41 2.00 -10.29
N GLU A 52 -18.07 0.87 -10.93
CA GLU A 52 -18.90 -0.32 -11.02
C GLU A 52 -18.94 -1.16 -9.74
N ARG A 53 -17.99 -0.92 -8.81
CA ARG A 53 -17.96 -1.68 -7.55
C ARG A 53 -19.17 -1.34 -6.66
N PRO A 54 -19.69 -2.30 -5.90
CA PRO A 54 -20.75 -2.03 -4.94
C PRO A 54 -20.30 -1.04 -3.88
N TYR A 55 -21.21 -0.18 -3.44
CA TYR A 55 -20.97 0.85 -2.41
C TYR A 55 -19.94 1.92 -2.76
N VAL A 56 -19.57 2.03 -4.03
CA VAL A 56 -18.73 3.11 -4.56
C VAL A 56 -19.59 4.29 -4.99
N SER A 57 -19.13 5.49 -4.69
CA SER A 57 -19.72 6.75 -5.12
C SER A 57 -18.61 7.79 -5.30
N GLY A 58 -18.97 9.00 -5.74
CA GLY A 58 -17.98 10.04 -5.91
C GLY A 58 -18.57 11.41 -6.14
N VAL A 59 -17.70 12.41 -6.00
CA VAL A 59 -18.00 13.80 -6.29
C VAL A 59 -16.99 14.37 -7.29
N VAL A 60 -17.43 15.34 -8.09
CA VAL A 60 -16.59 16.10 -9.00
C VAL A 60 -16.69 17.60 -8.65
N ALA A 61 -15.56 18.28 -8.75
CA ALA A 61 -15.50 19.73 -8.75
C ALA A 61 -15.61 20.22 -10.20
N VAL A 62 -16.59 21.08 -10.48
CA VAL A 62 -16.81 21.63 -11.81
C VAL A 62 -16.69 23.15 -11.83
N ARG A 63 -16.15 23.67 -12.93
CA ARG A 63 -16.16 25.10 -13.26
C ARG A 63 -16.81 25.28 -14.63
N GLY A 64 -18.09 25.71 -14.62
CA GLY A 64 -18.92 25.66 -15.83
C GLY A 64 -19.19 24.21 -16.25
N ILE A 65 -18.66 23.81 -17.39
CA ILE A 65 -18.80 22.45 -17.92
C ILE A 65 -17.54 21.57 -17.68
N ASP A 66 -16.48 22.19 -17.17
CA ASP A 66 -15.18 21.53 -17.02
C ASP A 66 -15.04 20.87 -15.65
N VAL A 67 -14.71 19.59 -15.63
CA VAL A 67 -14.30 18.85 -14.42
C VAL A 67 -12.86 19.23 -14.10
N ILE A 68 -12.67 19.88 -12.94
CA ILE A 68 -11.35 20.36 -12.48
C ILE A 68 -10.76 19.49 -11.35
N GLY A 69 -11.52 18.54 -10.85
CA GLY A 69 -11.07 17.57 -9.86
C GLY A 69 -12.18 16.59 -9.51
N TYR A 70 -11.80 15.45 -8.94
CA TYR A 70 -12.75 14.45 -8.48
C TYR A 70 -12.24 13.71 -7.25
N LEU A 71 -13.17 13.10 -6.52
CA LEU A 71 -12.90 12.21 -5.40
C LEU A 71 -13.94 11.08 -5.45
N ILE A 72 -13.47 9.84 -5.60
CA ILE A 72 -14.26 8.60 -5.56
C ILE A 72 -13.99 7.92 -4.21
N TYR A 73 -14.98 7.25 -3.68
CA TYR A 73 -14.88 6.58 -2.38
C TYR A 73 -15.77 5.34 -2.32
N GLU A 74 -15.39 4.40 -1.48
CA GLU A 74 -16.11 3.15 -1.24
C GLU A 74 -16.45 3.06 0.25
N PHE A 75 -17.71 2.74 0.58
CA PHE A 75 -18.12 2.40 1.93
C PHE A 75 -17.79 0.95 2.23
N LYS A 76 -17.01 0.73 3.28
CA LYS A 76 -16.57 -0.61 3.71
C LYS A 76 -16.97 -0.91 5.14
N GLU A 77 -17.17 -2.20 5.40
CA GLU A 77 -17.41 -2.72 6.73
C GLU A 77 -16.64 -4.03 6.91
N GLU A 78 -15.72 -4.06 7.86
CA GLU A 78 -14.84 -5.19 8.14
C GLU A 78 -14.74 -5.45 9.64
N ALA A 79 -14.65 -6.72 10.03
CA ALA A 79 -14.66 -7.11 11.45
C ALA A 79 -13.52 -6.48 12.27
N HIS A 80 -12.35 -6.27 11.66
CA HIS A 80 -11.17 -5.74 12.36
C HIS A 80 -11.07 -4.21 12.35
N ARG A 81 -11.72 -3.54 11.38
CA ARG A 81 -11.67 -2.08 11.20
C ARG A 81 -13.00 -1.38 11.49
N GLY A 82 -14.11 -2.14 11.48
CA GLY A 82 -15.46 -1.61 11.57
C GLY A 82 -15.90 -0.93 10.27
N ARG A 83 -16.72 0.11 10.40
CA ARG A 83 -17.22 0.91 9.27
C ARG A 83 -16.20 1.98 8.91
N TYR A 84 -15.80 2.05 7.64
CA TYR A 84 -14.85 3.05 7.16
C TYR A 84 -15.09 3.42 5.71
N VAL A 85 -14.56 4.56 5.29
CA VAL A 85 -14.52 5.01 3.91
C VAL A 85 -13.14 4.73 3.36
N TRP A 86 -13.09 4.16 2.17
CA TRP A 86 -11.85 3.85 1.46
C TRP A 86 -11.76 4.66 0.17
N MET A 87 -10.62 5.28 -0.06
CA MET A 87 -10.27 5.97 -1.28
C MET A 87 -9.02 5.33 -1.88
N ASP A 88 -9.17 4.65 -3.02
CA ASP A 88 -8.07 4.00 -3.74
C ASP A 88 -7.09 5.01 -4.32
N TYR A 89 -5.94 4.55 -4.81
CA TYR A 89 -4.92 5.38 -5.43
C TYR A 89 -5.47 6.18 -6.63
N GLU A 90 -6.30 5.56 -7.46
CA GLU A 90 -6.98 6.16 -8.60
C GLU A 90 -8.17 7.06 -8.24
N SER A 91 -8.59 7.04 -7.00
CA SER A 91 -9.81 7.72 -6.53
C SER A 91 -9.76 9.25 -6.58
N ILE A 92 -8.59 9.83 -6.81
CA ILE A 92 -8.38 11.27 -6.62
C ILE A 92 -7.50 11.82 -7.73
N ALA A 93 -7.97 12.83 -8.43
CA ALA A 93 -7.12 13.70 -9.24
C ALA A 93 -7.68 15.11 -9.30
N ILE A 94 -6.79 16.09 -9.42
CA ILE A 94 -7.12 17.48 -9.68
C ILE A 94 -6.33 17.99 -10.89
N SER A 95 -6.87 19.00 -11.54
CA SER A 95 -6.19 19.70 -12.62
C SER A 95 -4.92 20.38 -12.10
N GLU A 96 -3.82 20.29 -12.85
CA GLU A 96 -2.56 20.97 -12.53
C GLU A 96 -2.67 22.51 -12.53
N HIS A 97 -3.73 23.04 -13.14
CA HIS A 97 -4.01 24.48 -13.17
C HIS A 97 -4.82 24.94 -11.94
N GLU A 98 -5.21 24.01 -11.07
CA GLU A 98 -5.94 24.30 -9.84
C GLU A 98 -5.03 24.28 -8.62
N HIS A 99 -5.38 25.11 -7.64
CA HIS A 99 -4.67 25.06 -6.37
C HIS A 99 -4.99 23.75 -5.62
N PRO A 100 -4.02 23.05 -5.04
CA PRO A 100 -4.21 21.77 -4.31
C PRO A 100 -5.30 21.82 -3.21
N ARG A 101 -5.62 23.00 -2.67
CA ARG A 101 -6.75 23.20 -1.74
C ARG A 101 -8.10 22.76 -2.29
N LEU A 102 -8.23 22.54 -3.61
CA LEU A 102 -9.44 21.95 -4.19
C LEU A 102 -9.77 20.58 -3.57
N LEU A 103 -8.75 19.82 -3.18
CA LEU A 103 -8.93 18.55 -2.46
C LEU A 103 -9.69 18.71 -1.14
N ARG A 104 -9.47 19.83 -0.43
CA ARG A 104 -10.18 20.10 0.82
C ARG A 104 -11.67 20.33 0.60
N LEU A 105 -12.03 20.98 -0.51
CA LEU A 105 -13.44 21.20 -0.87
C LEU A 105 -14.13 19.87 -1.23
N LEU A 106 -13.48 19.06 -2.07
CA LEU A 106 -13.98 17.71 -2.42
C LEU A 106 -14.16 16.84 -1.18
N TYR A 107 -13.15 16.81 -0.31
CA TYR A 107 -13.20 16.03 0.92
C TYR A 107 -14.24 16.57 1.92
N ALA A 108 -14.38 17.88 2.06
CA ALA A 108 -15.35 18.48 2.98
C ALA A 108 -16.78 18.12 2.59
N ASP A 109 -17.09 18.21 1.28
CA ASP A 109 -18.40 17.87 0.75
C ASP A 109 -18.73 16.39 0.92
N ALA A 110 -17.88 15.50 0.41
CA ALA A 110 -18.06 14.05 0.55
C ALA A 110 -18.04 13.61 2.01
N GLY A 111 -17.10 14.10 2.80
CA GLY A 111 -16.92 13.75 4.21
C GLY A 111 -18.10 14.14 5.10
N ALA A 112 -18.82 15.23 4.77
CA ALA A 112 -20.04 15.61 5.48
C ALA A 112 -21.11 14.50 5.40
N GLU A 113 -21.30 13.92 4.22
CA GLU A 113 -22.23 12.80 4.01
C GLU A 113 -21.73 11.51 4.68
N TRP A 114 -20.42 11.25 4.67
CA TRP A 114 -19.86 10.07 5.35
C TRP A 114 -20.11 10.11 6.85
N VAL A 115 -19.82 11.25 7.48
CA VAL A 115 -20.03 11.45 8.92
C VAL A 115 -21.52 11.33 9.27
N LYS A 116 -22.41 11.93 8.47
CA LYS A 116 -23.87 11.82 8.63
C LYS A 116 -24.36 10.36 8.59
N HIS A 117 -23.71 9.50 7.78
CA HIS A 117 -24.03 8.08 7.69
C HIS A 117 -23.26 7.21 8.70
N GLY A 118 -22.51 7.80 9.63
CA GLY A 118 -21.82 7.10 10.72
C GLY A 118 -20.50 6.44 10.29
N TYR A 119 -19.88 6.92 9.23
CA TYR A 119 -18.53 6.52 8.82
C TYR A 119 -17.54 7.53 9.39
N PHE A 120 -16.87 7.18 10.48
CA PHE A 120 -15.96 8.08 11.21
C PHE A 120 -14.49 7.75 10.99
N HIS A 121 -14.20 6.67 10.27
CA HIS A 121 -12.83 6.29 9.90
C HIS A 121 -12.66 6.44 8.39
N HIS A 122 -11.80 7.36 7.99
CA HIS A 122 -11.53 7.67 6.60
C HIS A 122 -10.12 7.21 6.25
N VAL A 123 -9.97 6.45 5.15
CA VAL A 123 -8.69 5.87 4.70
C VAL A 123 -8.47 6.22 3.25
N LEU A 124 -7.26 6.60 2.91
CA LEU A 124 -6.89 6.88 1.53
C LEU A 124 -5.52 6.32 1.16
N MET A 125 -5.37 5.97 -0.11
CA MET A 125 -4.12 5.61 -0.76
C MET A 125 -3.59 6.83 -1.50
N ALA A 126 -2.67 7.58 -0.87
CA ALA A 126 -2.16 8.83 -1.42
C ALA A 126 -0.92 8.60 -2.31
N PRO A 127 -0.89 9.17 -3.53
CA PRO A 127 0.33 9.23 -4.33
C PRO A 127 1.38 10.13 -3.65
N LEU A 128 2.66 9.88 -3.88
CA LEU A 128 3.77 10.61 -3.24
C LEU A 128 4.56 11.52 -4.19
N GLY A 129 4.19 11.59 -5.47
CA GLY A 129 4.92 12.40 -6.46
C GLY A 129 4.59 13.90 -6.42
N ASP A 130 3.49 14.31 -5.77
CA ASP A 130 3.11 15.71 -5.63
C ASP A 130 3.01 16.11 -4.16
N GLU A 131 4.07 16.75 -3.65
CA GLU A 131 4.18 17.15 -2.24
C GLU A 131 3.08 18.14 -1.83
N MET A 132 2.72 19.09 -2.70
CA MET A 132 1.69 20.07 -2.39
C MET A 132 0.28 19.44 -2.28
N VAL A 133 -0.01 18.45 -3.11
CA VAL A 133 -1.24 17.64 -3.02
C VAL A 133 -1.22 16.82 -1.74
N PHE A 134 -0.10 16.20 -1.44
CA PHE A 134 0.07 15.37 -0.27
C PHE A 134 -0.10 16.15 1.05
N GLU A 135 0.46 17.36 1.15
CA GLU A 135 0.31 18.26 2.31
C GLU A 135 -1.15 18.57 2.62
N GLN A 136 -2.04 18.62 1.58
CA GLN A 136 -3.45 18.91 1.83
C GLN A 136 -4.12 17.82 2.70
N TRP A 137 -3.67 16.57 2.60
CA TRP A 137 -4.18 15.48 3.43
C TRP A 137 -3.67 15.57 4.86
N LEU A 138 -2.41 15.91 5.06
CA LEU A 138 -1.84 16.17 6.40
C LEU A 138 -2.59 17.30 7.10
N ASP A 139 -2.85 18.39 6.39
CA ASP A 139 -3.62 19.54 6.89
C ASP A 139 -5.09 19.20 7.22
N GLN A 140 -5.66 18.16 6.62
CA GLN A 140 -6.96 17.62 6.98
C GLN A 140 -6.90 16.66 8.18
N GLY A 141 -5.74 16.44 8.78
CA GLY A 141 -5.54 15.56 9.94
C GLY A 141 -5.44 14.07 9.59
N PHE A 142 -5.11 13.74 8.37
CA PHE A 142 -4.72 12.37 8.02
C PHE A 142 -3.31 12.08 8.53
N ALA A 143 -3.09 10.88 9.05
CA ALA A 143 -1.82 10.40 9.53
C ALA A 143 -1.34 9.19 8.71
N PHE A 144 -0.04 9.00 8.64
CA PHE A 144 0.56 7.85 7.98
C PHE A 144 0.18 6.54 8.68
N GLU A 145 -0.22 5.55 7.91
CA GLU A 145 -0.52 4.21 8.39
C GLU A 145 0.44 3.18 7.79
N GLN A 146 0.64 3.19 6.47
CA GLN A 146 1.43 2.18 5.77
C GLN A 146 2.09 2.77 4.52
N LYS A 147 3.35 2.45 4.27
CA LYS A 147 4.06 2.80 3.03
C LYS A 147 4.08 1.64 2.09
N TYR A 148 3.96 1.93 0.79
CA TYR A 148 4.09 1.00 -0.31
C TYR A 148 5.24 1.47 -1.20
N ALA A 149 6.16 0.57 -1.50
CA ALA A 149 7.42 0.93 -2.12
C ALA A 149 7.82 -0.08 -3.19
N ILE A 150 8.62 0.38 -4.13
CA ILE A 150 9.14 -0.42 -5.23
C ILE A 150 10.67 -0.40 -5.17
N LEU A 151 11.27 -1.54 -5.46
CA LEU A 151 12.70 -1.69 -5.70
C LEU A 151 12.91 -2.12 -7.16
N SER A 152 13.75 -1.41 -7.91
CA SER A 152 14.27 -1.87 -9.20
C SER A 152 15.41 -2.87 -8.95
N LEU A 153 15.29 -4.08 -9.50
CA LEU A 153 16.32 -5.09 -9.41
C LEU A 153 17.50 -4.80 -10.36
N ASP A 154 17.26 -4.04 -11.41
CA ASP A 154 18.33 -3.62 -12.35
C ASP A 154 19.26 -2.60 -11.71
N ASP A 155 18.71 -1.67 -10.95
CA ASP A 155 19.47 -0.64 -10.26
C ASP A 155 19.99 -1.10 -8.88
N TYR A 156 19.65 -2.32 -8.48
CA TYR A 156 20.03 -2.81 -7.16
C TYR A 156 21.49 -3.24 -7.10
N GLU A 157 22.25 -2.60 -6.25
CA GLU A 157 23.60 -3.01 -5.87
C GLU A 157 23.58 -3.76 -4.52
N PRO A 158 24.12 -4.98 -4.45
CA PRO A 158 24.16 -5.75 -3.21
C PRO A 158 24.86 -4.95 -2.10
N LYS A 159 24.16 -4.79 -0.98
CA LYS A 159 24.73 -4.10 0.19
C LYS A 159 25.73 -5.00 0.90
N ASN A 160 26.87 -4.46 1.31
CA ASN A 160 27.92 -5.19 2.03
C ASN A 160 27.35 -5.98 3.21
N GLY A 161 27.75 -7.23 3.36
CA GLY A 161 27.27 -8.11 4.44
C GLY A 161 27.24 -9.58 4.10
N ALA A 162 28.20 -10.07 3.32
CA ALA A 162 28.41 -11.51 3.20
C ALA A 162 28.67 -12.12 4.57
N LEU A 163 27.89 -13.10 4.95
CA LEU A 163 28.02 -13.89 6.18
C LEU A 163 28.20 -15.34 5.74
N PRO A 164 29.43 -15.83 5.62
CA PRO A 164 29.71 -17.14 5.05
C PRO A 164 29.13 -18.32 5.85
N GLU A 165 28.76 -18.08 7.10
CA GLU A 165 28.10 -19.05 7.96
C GLU A 165 26.60 -19.21 7.71
N LEU A 166 26.00 -18.40 6.80
CA LEU A 166 24.60 -18.48 6.47
C LEU A 166 24.36 -19.39 5.26
N GLU A 167 23.41 -20.29 5.42
CA GLU A 167 22.94 -21.19 4.37
C GLU A 167 21.56 -20.76 3.87
N PHE A 168 21.45 -20.46 2.58
CA PHE A 168 20.21 -20.04 1.93
C PHE A 168 19.62 -21.21 1.14
N ARG A 169 18.31 -21.42 1.26
CA ARG A 169 17.61 -22.46 0.52
C ARG A 169 16.15 -22.14 0.29
N ARG A 170 15.55 -22.81 -0.69
CA ARG A 170 14.10 -22.80 -0.88
C ARG A 170 13.42 -23.55 0.28
N GLY A 171 12.29 -23.02 0.73
CA GLY A 171 11.42 -23.72 1.67
C GLY A 171 10.65 -24.84 0.97
N THR A 172 10.35 -25.87 1.70
CA THR A 172 9.64 -27.07 1.23
C THR A 172 8.60 -27.54 2.25
N LYS A 173 7.77 -28.53 1.89
CA LYS A 173 6.75 -29.11 2.79
C LYS A 173 7.29 -29.58 4.15
N VAL A 174 8.55 -30.00 4.21
CA VAL A 174 9.17 -30.43 5.48
C VAL A 174 9.39 -29.29 6.45
N ASP A 175 9.35 -28.05 5.96
CA ASP A 175 9.55 -26.84 6.76
C ASP A 175 8.25 -26.30 7.42
N ALA A 176 7.09 -26.90 7.16
CA ALA A 176 5.82 -26.48 7.72
C ALA A 176 5.83 -26.31 9.25
N PRO A 177 6.40 -27.22 10.06
CA PRO A 177 6.51 -27.02 11.52
C PRO A 177 7.41 -25.83 11.89
N LEU A 178 8.46 -25.58 11.09
CA LEU A 178 9.38 -24.45 11.27
C LEU A 178 8.66 -23.14 10.95
N LEU A 179 8.00 -23.02 9.80
CA LEU A 179 7.26 -21.82 9.40
C LEU A 179 6.15 -21.48 10.38
N LYS A 180 5.46 -22.47 10.93
CA LYS A 180 4.47 -22.26 11.99
C LYS A 180 5.06 -21.54 13.21
N LYS A 181 6.31 -21.86 13.58
CA LYS A 181 7.03 -21.18 14.67
C LYS A 181 7.48 -19.78 14.26
N MET A 182 7.98 -19.62 13.03
CA MET A 182 8.50 -18.34 12.53
C MET A 182 7.38 -17.32 12.26
N ALA A 183 6.18 -17.77 11.94
CA ALA A 183 4.99 -16.93 11.69
C ALA A 183 4.70 -15.94 12.82
N VAL A 184 5.00 -16.29 14.06
CA VAL A 184 4.76 -15.44 15.22
C VAL A 184 5.76 -14.28 15.37
N TRP A 185 6.92 -14.33 14.71
CA TRP A 185 7.97 -13.32 14.88
C TRP A 185 7.52 -11.92 14.44
N ASN A 186 6.83 -11.84 13.28
CA ASN A 186 6.28 -10.57 12.78
C ASN A 186 5.12 -10.10 13.66
N SER A 187 4.23 -11.00 14.04
CA SER A 187 3.06 -10.67 14.86
C SER A 187 3.47 -10.12 16.22
N ILE A 188 4.39 -10.79 16.93
CA ILE A 188 4.90 -10.32 18.23
C ILE A 188 5.59 -8.95 18.07
N HIS A 189 6.37 -8.77 17.00
CA HIS A 189 7.04 -7.49 16.74
C HIS A 189 6.03 -6.36 16.51
N GLN A 190 4.97 -6.61 15.73
CA GLN A 190 3.93 -5.62 15.45
C GLN A 190 3.06 -5.30 16.68
N ALA A 191 2.89 -6.24 17.60
CA ALA A 191 2.16 -5.99 18.85
C ALA A 191 2.95 -5.11 19.82
N ALA A 192 4.26 -5.08 19.71
CA ALA A 192 5.12 -4.29 20.57
C ALA A 192 5.07 -2.79 20.23
N ALA A 193 5.52 -1.96 21.18
CA ALA A 193 5.71 -0.51 20.96
C ALA A 193 6.73 -0.25 19.84
N PRO A 194 6.56 0.78 19.03
CA PRO A 194 5.45 1.73 19.00
C PRO A 194 4.30 1.34 18.03
N SER A 195 4.31 0.12 17.48
CA SER A 195 3.30 -0.31 16.49
C SER A 195 1.94 -0.63 17.12
N TRP A 196 1.95 -1.29 18.31
CA TRP A 196 0.75 -1.67 19.07
C TRP A 196 -0.38 -2.27 18.24
N TYR A 197 -0.04 -3.08 17.24
CA TYR A 197 -1.04 -3.74 16.41
C TYR A 197 -1.72 -4.86 17.21
N PRO A 198 -3.04 -4.86 17.36
CA PRO A 198 -3.74 -5.85 18.16
C PRO A 198 -3.64 -7.24 17.51
N ILE A 199 -3.27 -8.25 18.29
CA ILE A 199 -3.21 -9.64 17.85
C ILE A 199 -4.16 -10.45 18.72
N THR A 200 -5.26 -10.90 18.12
CA THR A 200 -6.15 -11.86 18.79
C THR A 200 -5.60 -13.27 18.63
N ARG A 201 -6.15 -14.20 19.41
CA ARG A 201 -5.82 -15.62 19.27
C ARG A 201 -6.18 -16.16 17.89
N GLU A 202 -7.35 -15.78 17.37
CA GLU A 202 -7.82 -16.17 16.04
C GLU A 202 -6.90 -15.63 14.94
N THR A 203 -6.47 -14.36 15.06
CA THR A 203 -5.50 -13.76 14.13
C THR A 203 -4.20 -14.55 14.11
N MET A 204 -3.66 -14.91 15.29
CA MET A 204 -2.43 -15.69 15.41
C MET A 204 -2.57 -17.09 14.79
N GLU A 205 -3.68 -17.79 15.07
CA GLU A 205 -3.96 -19.11 14.50
C GLU A 205 -4.08 -19.06 12.96
N ASN A 206 -4.73 -18.01 12.43
CA ASN A 206 -4.85 -17.82 10.98
C ASN A 206 -3.51 -17.50 10.34
N VAL A 207 -2.70 -16.64 10.93
CA VAL A 207 -1.33 -16.35 10.45
C VAL A 207 -0.50 -17.63 10.42
N GLN A 208 -0.51 -18.45 11.47
CA GLN A 208 0.21 -19.72 11.50
C GLN A 208 -0.26 -20.69 10.41
N LYS A 209 -1.57 -20.78 10.16
CA LYS A 209 -2.12 -21.64 9.08
C LYS A 209 -1.68 -21.14 7.70
N SER A 210 -1.75 -19.83 7.45
CA SER A 210 -1.32 -19.23 6.19
C SER A 210 0.16 -19.50 5.91
N TYR A 211 1.03 -19.36 6.91
CA TYR A 211 2.46 -19.61 6.73
C TYR A 211 2.78 -21.12 6.48
N VAL A 212 2.04 -22.02 7.10
CA VAL A 212 2.15 -23.46 6.79
C VAL A 212 1.74 -23.70 5.33
N ALA A 213 0.66 -23.10 4.85
CA ALA A 213 0.19 -23.25 3.47
C ALA A 213 1.24 -22.82 2.44
N LEU A 214 2.07 -21.81 2.74
CA LEU A 214 3.17 -21.36 1.85
C LEU A 214 4.15 -22.46 1.47
N THR A 215 4.27 -23.50 2.29
CA THR A 215 5.18 -24.64 1.99
C THR A 215 4.65 -25.58 0.91
N GLU A 216 3.37 -25.47 0.58
CA GLU A 216 2.67 -26.25 -0.45
C GLU A 216 2.25 -25.43 -1.65
N ASP A 217 2.42 -24.11 -1.59
CA ASP A 217 2.06 -23.18 -2.64
C ASP A 217 3.17 -23.13 -3.69
N GLU A 218 2.87 -23.59 -4.89
CA GLU A 218 3.83 -23.63 -6.02
C GLU A 218 4.13 -22.23 -6.58
N GLU A 219 3.27 -21.25 -6.32
CA GLU A 219 3.48 -19.85 -6.74
C GLU A 219 4.33 -19.07 -5.73
N ALA A 220 4.52 -19.61 -4.52
CA ALA A 220 5.29 -18.96 -3.47
C ALA A 220 6.80 -19.13 -3.67
N TYR A 221 7.52 -18.03 -3.76
CA TYR A 221 8.99 -17.99 -3.65
C TYR A 221 9.37 -17.92 -2.18
N LEU A 222 9.33 -19.06 -1.49
CA LEU A 222 9.70 -19.15 -0.08
C LEU A 222 11.21 -19.39 0.06
N TRP A 223 11.90 -18.43 0.66
CA TRP A 223 13.33 -18.52 0.98
C TRP A 223 13.55 -18.61 2.48
N LEU A 224 14.39 -19.53 2.89
CA LEU A 224 14.83 -19.71 4.27
C LEU A 224 16.33 -19.45 4.37
N VAL A 225 16.76 -18.92 5.50
CA VAL A 225 18.17 -18.80 5.86
C VAL A 225 18.41 -19.44 7.21
N ASN A 226 19.46 -20.25 7.30
CA ASN A 226 19.89 -20.91 8.52
C ASN A 226 21.31 -20.47 8.89
N GLN A 227 21.65 -20.53 10.19
CA GLN A 227 23.00 -20.50 10.70
C GLN A 227 23.23 -21.80 11.49
N GLY A 228 23.93 -22.76 10.89
CA GLY A 228 23.96 -24.13 11.36
C GLY A 228 22.55 -24.72 11.42
N GLU A 229 22.19 -25.32 12.54
CA GLU A 229 20.85 -25.91 12.73
C GLU A 229 19.76 -24.91 13.08
N GLN A 230 20.11 -23.62 13.33
CA GLN A 230 19.18 -22.61 13.76
C GLN A 230 18.61 -21.82 12.57
N ALA A 231 17.27 -21.76 12.47
CA ALA A 231 16.61 -20.88 11.51
C ALA A 231 16.85 -19.41 11.86
N ALA A 232 17.41 -18.67 10.91
CA ALA A 232 17.83 -17.29 11.07
C ALA A 232 16.86 -16.29 10.43
N GLY A 233 16.07 -16.69 9.43
CA GLY A 233 15.07 -15.83 8.79
C GLY A 233 14.38 -16.47 7.61
N PHE A 234 13.41 -15.77 7.08
CA PHE A 234 12.69 -16.14 5.86
C PHE A 234 12.20 -14.92 5.09
N HIS A 235 12.03 -15.06 3.78
CA HIS A 235 11.29 -14.17 2.89
C HIS A 235 10.31 -14.99 2.06
N VAL A 236 9.18 -14.37 1.73
CA VAL A 236 8.16 -14.92 0.83
C VAL A 236 7.88 -13.90 -0.26
N TYR A 237 7.85 -14.36 -1.50
CA TYR A 237 7.48 -13.53 -2.64
C TYR A 237 6.43 -14.23 -3.46
N PHE A 238 5.58 -13.45 -4.12
CA PHE A 238 4.62 -13.90 -5.12
C PHE A 238 4.72 -13.04 -6.36
N ARG A 239 4.44 -13.61 -7.51
CA ARG A 239 4.25 -12.83 -8.71
C ARG A 239 3.11 -11.84 -8.48
N LYS A 240 3.35 -10.57 -8.82
CA LYS A 240 2.37 -9.51 -8.67
C LYS A 240 1.99 -9.00 -10.04
N GLU A 241 0.76 -9.30 -10.45
CA GLU A 241 0.18 -8.82 -11.69
C GLU A 241 -1.18 -8.20 -11.39
N ASP A 242 -1.33 -6.95 -11.76
CA ASP A 242 -2.60 -6.25 -11.74
C ASP A 242 -2.68 -5.33 -12.96
N PRO A 243 -3.39 -5.76 -14.02
CA PRO A 243 -3.46 -5.01 -15.26
C PRO A 243 -4.18 -3.65 -15.12
N PHE A 244 -4.81 -3.37 -13.98
CA PHE A 244 -5.54 -2.13 -13.71
C PHE A 244 -4.88 -1.27 -12.63
N SER A 245 -3.78 -1.73 -12.06
CA SER A 245 -3.04 -0.99 -11.03
C SER A 245 -2.15 0.09 -11.66
N LEU A 246 -2.34 1.33 -11.22
CA LEU A 246 -1.48 2.45 -11.59
C LEU A 246 -0.10 2.40 -10.92
N VAL A 247 0.09 1.50 -9.96
CA VAL A 247 1.32 1.44 -9.13
C VAL A 247 2.07 0.12 -9.21
N THR A 248 1.51 -0.92 -9.86
CA THR A 248 2.17 -2.21 -10.00
C THR A 248 2.94 -2.26 -11.32
N PRO A 249 4.28 -2.26 -11.32
CA PRO A 249 5.07 -2.42 -12.55
C PRO A 249 4.86 -3.79 -13.21
N GLU A 250 5.23 -3.90 -14.48
CA GLU A 250 5.35 -5.20 -15.14
C GLU A 250 6.52 -6.00 -14.55
N ASN A 251 6.51 -7.33 -14.71
CA ASN A 251 7.53 -8.24 -14.18
C ASN A 251 7.86 -8.01 -12.69
N CYS A 252 6.82 -7.79 -11.89
CA CYS A 252 6.94 -7.48 -10.48
C CYS A 252 6.62 -8.69 -9.60
N VAL A 253 7.34 -8.82 -8.49
CA VAL A 253 6.93 -9.67 -7.36
C VAL A 253 6.57 -8.81 -6.16
N GLU A 254 5.65 -9.28 -5.32
CA GLU A 254 5.42 -8.67 -4.02
C GLU A 254 6.10 -9.46 -2.91
N LEU A 255 6.52 -8.76 -1.88
CA LEU A 255 7.12 -9.28 -0.65
C LEU A 255 6.12 -9.11 0.51
N PRO A 256 5.13 -10.00 0.68
CA PRO A 256 4.14 -9.89 1.74
C PRO A 256 4.70 -10.24 3.13
N ALA A 257 5.78 -11.03 3.19
CA ALA A 257 6.34 -11.44 4.47
C ALA A 257 7.85 -11.60 4.42
N ALA A 258 8.50 -10.96 5.38
CA ALA A 258 9.93 -11.07 5.66
C ALA A 258 10.18 -11.00 7.16
N SER A 259 11.02 -11.88 7.68
CA SER A 259 11.39 -11.82 9.10
C SER A 259 12.78 -12.38 9.37
N THR A 260 13.44 -11.79 10.35
CA THR A 260 14.68 -12.30 10.92
C THR A 260 14.42 -12.76 12.36
N ASN A 261 15.02 -13.89 12.72
CA ASN A 261 14.98 -14.41 14.09
C ASN A 261 15.31 -13.29 15.09
N PRO A 262 14.43 -13.02 16.07
CA PRO A 262 14.64 -11.94 17.04
C PRO A 262 16.03 -11.97 17.72
N ASP A 263 16.56 -13.16 18.04
CA ASP A 263 17.84 -13.35 18.70
C ASP A 263 19.05 -13.08 17.77
N MET A 264 18.82 -12.98 16.46
CA MET A 264 19.86 -12.77 15.44
C MET A 264 19.77 -11.41 14.77
N ARG A 265 18.84 -10.56 15.21
CA ARG A 265 18.69 -9.18 14.67
C ARG A 265 19.94 -8.35 14.91
N GLY A 266 20.17 -7.35 14.05
CA GLY A 266 21.32 -6.46 14.13
C GLY A 266 22.65 -7.07 13.64
N ARG A 267 22.69 -8.35 13.30
CA ARG A 267 23.91 -9.06 12.86
C ARG A 267 24.07 -9.16 11.33
N GLY A 268 23.21 -8.49 10.56
CA GLY A 268 23.28 -8.47 9.09
C GLY A 268 22.50 -9.60 8.37
N VAL A 269 21.89 -10.55 9.10
CA VAL A 269 21.14 -11.70 8.54
C VAL A 269 20.07 -11.25 7.55
N GLY A 270 19.20 -10.30 7.92
CA GLY A 270 18.13 -9.80 7.04
C GLY A 270 18.67 -9.20 5.74
N ARG A 271 19.81 -8.48 5.80
CA ARG A 271 20.44 -7.92 4.62
C ARG A 271 21.05 -9.01 3.72
N ALA A 272 21.72 -10.01 4.30
CA ALA A 272 22.28 -11.11 3.55
C ALA A 272 21.18 -11.92 2.86
N LEU A 273 20.05 -12.18 3.54
CA LEU A 273 18.90 -12.87 2.96
C LEU A 273 18.27 -12.05 1.82
N ALA A 274 18.08 -10.74 2.02
CA ALA A 274 17.54 -9.87 0.98
C ALA A 274 18.45 -9.82 -0.26
N ASN A 275 19.76 -9.65 -0.09
CA ASN A 275 20.72 -9.71 -1.19
C ASN A 275 20.62 -11.02 -1.99
N HIS A 276 20.53 -12.14 -1.29
CA HIS A 276 20.38 -13.46 -1.91
C HIS A 276 19.07 -13.57 -2.70
N CYS A 277 17.94 -13.25 -2.07
CA CYS A 277 16.63 -13.33 -2.72
C CYS A 277 16.53 -12.40 -3.94
N PHE A 278 17.04 -11.18 -3.86
CA PHE A 278 16.99 -10.22 -4.97
C PHE A 278 17.83 -10.70 -6.16
N ALA A 279 19.00 -11.28 -5.90
CA ALA A 279 19.82 -11.89 -6.95
C ALA A 279 19.13 -13.08 -7.64
N GLU A 280 18.44 -13.92 -6.87
CA GLU A 280 17.71 -15.07 -7.44
C GLU A 280 16.47 -14.61 -8.23
N LEU A 281 15.68 -13.68 -7.72
CA LEU A 281 14.51 -13.11 -8.43
C LEU A 281 14.92 -12.45 -9.75
N LYS A 282 16.04 -11.71 -9.76
CA LYS A 282 16.59 -11.13 -11.00
C LYS A 282 16.97 -12.20 -12.02
N LYS A 283 17.56 -13.33 -11.61
CA LYS A 283 17.85 -14.47 -12.49
C LYS A 283 16.59 -15.11 -13.06
N GLU A 284 15.50 -15.08 -12.32
CA GLU A 284 14.19 -15.60 -12.74
C GLU A 284 13.45 -14.63 -13.69
N GLY A 285 14.02 -13.44 -13.98
CA GLY A 285 13.50 -12.46 -14.95
C GLY A 285 12.57 -11.41 -14.38
N TYR A 286 12.53 -11.24 -13.06
CA TYR A 286 11.79 -10.15 -12.44
C TYR A 286 12.60 -8.85 -12.49
N ASP A 287 11.91 -7.74 -12.74
CA ASP A 287 12.51 -6.40 -12.82
C ASP A 287 12.28 -5.60 -11.52
N TYR A 288 11.17 -5.89 -10.81
CA TYR A 288 10.76 -5.10 -9.65
C TYR A 288 10.31 -5.96 -8.48
N ILE A 289 10.51 -5.42 -7.28
CA ILE A 289 9.92 -5.95 -6.03
C ILE A 289 9.03 -4.86 -5.43
N PHE A 290 7.77 -5.20 -5.18
CA PHE A 290 6.82 -4.39 -4.45
C PHE A 290 6.78 -4.85 -3.00
N ALA A 291 6.87 -3.92 -2.05
CA ALA A 291 6.79 -4.22 -0.62
C ALA A 291 6.03 -3.13 0.12
N ASP A 292 5.48 -3.50 1.26
CA ASP A 292 4.85 -2.55 2.14
C ASP A 292 5.24 -2.75 3.61
N TRP A 293 5.05 -1.72 4.42
CA TRP A 293 5.26 -1.80 5.86
C TRP A 293 4.47 -0.73 6.61
N HIS A 294 4.00 -1.09 7.79
CA HIS A 294 3.41 -0.11 8.71
C HIS A 294 4.43 0.97 9.10
N THR A 295 4.04 2.23 9.00
CA THR A 295 4.92 3.37 9.32
C THR A 295 5.47 3.35 10.74
N PRO A 296 4.70 2.95 11.78
CA PRO A 296 5.22 2.81 13.14
C PRO A 296 6.23 1.67 13.32
N ASN A 297 6.33 0.73 12.35
CA ASN A 297 7.36 -0.32 12.39
C ASN A 297 8.72 0.28 12.08
N GLN A 298 9.41 0.77 13.12
CA GLN A 298 10.70 1.44 12.99
C GLN A 298 11.77 0.58 12.31
N MET A 299 11.77 -0.74 12.54
CA MET A 299 12.75 -1.63 11.92
C MET A 299 12.54 -1.69 10.40
N ALA A 300 11.33 -1.91 9.93
CA ALA A 300 11.01 -1.95 8.51
C ALA A 300 11.22 -0.57 7.87
N SER A 301 10.74 0.51 8.51
CA SER A 301 10.89 1.89 8.05
C SER A 301 12.35 2.33 7.93
N TYR A 302 13.27 1.72 8.69
CA TYR A 302 14.69 1.96 8.59
C TYR A 302 15.38 1.02 7.59
N PHE A 303 14.96 -0.24 7.53
CA PHE A 303 15.62 -1.30 6.75
C PHE A 303 15.32 -1.18 5.25
N TRP A 304 14.04 -1.17 4.85
CA TRP A 304 13.67 -1.26 3.44
C TRP A 304 14.18 -0.09 2.58
N PRO A 305 14.09 1.20 3.02
CA PRO A 305 14.71 2.28 2.25
C PRO A 305 16.23 2.15 2.08
N ARG A 306 16.93 1.56 3.07
CA ARG A 306 18.37 1.27 2.96
C ARG A 306 18.69 0.11 2.03
N MET A 307 17.74 -0.78 1.82
CA MET A 307 17.83 -1.82 0.79
C MET A 307 17.50 -1.28 -0.60
N GLY A 308 17.11 -0.02 -0.76
CA GLY A 308 16.84 0.63 -2.04
C GLY A 308 15.35 0.76 -2.39
N PHE A 309 14.44 0.32 -1.52
CA PHE A 309 13.00 0.52 -1.74
C PHE A 309 12.63 1.99 -1.69
N GLN A 310 11.98 2.47 -2.75
CA GLN A 310 11.48 3.82 -2.87
C GLN A 310 9.96 3.83 -2.65
N PRO A 311 9.45 4.50 -1.60
CA PRO A 311 8.01 4.66 -1.42
C PRO A 311 7.39 5.44 -2.59
N VAL A 312 6.31 4.90 -3.17
CA VAL A 312 5.56 5.50 -4.28
C VAL A 312 4.15 5.90 -3.88
N MET A 313 3.65 5.27 -2.82
CA MET A 313 2.29 5.46 -2.32
C MET A 313 2.28 5.28 -0.80
N VAL A 314 1.35 5.95 -0.14
CA VAL A 314 1.14 5.79 1.30
C VAL A 314 -0.34 5.62 1.62
N ARG A 315 -0.66 4.68 2.48
CA ARG A 315 -1.98 4.63 3.13
C ARG A 315 -1.98 5.60 4.29
N MET A 316 -2.99 6.47 4.29
CA MET A 316 -3.24 7.42 5.35
C MET A 316 -4.62 7.19 5.95
N SER A 317 -4.78 7.50 7.21
CA SER A 317 -6.09 7.42 7.86
C SER A 317 -6.36 8.62 8.75
N ARG A 318 -7.65 8.91 8.89
CA ARG A 318 -8.16 9.93 9.80
C ARG A 318 -9.33 9.35 10.59
N GLN A 319 -9.29 9.52 11.91
CA GLN A 319 -10.40 9.16 12.79
C GLN A 319 -11.17 10.42 13.16
N ILE A 320 -12.46 10.45 12.88
CA ILE A 320 -13.38 11.49 13.30
C ILE A 320 -13.99 11.07 14.64
N ASP A 321 -14.10 12.01 15.57
CA ASP A 321 -14.77 11.73 16.85
C ASP A 321 -16.27 11.45 16.64
N PRO A 322 -16.76 10.24 16.95
CA PRO A 322 -18.15 9.89 16.67
C PRO A 322 -19.17 10.76 17.44
N ARG A 323 -18.75 11.48 18.49
CA ARG A 323 -19.62 12.41 19.21
C ARG A 323 -20.13 13.55 18.32
N ILE A 324 -19.47 13.85 17.21
CA ILE A 324 -19.93 14.86 16.24
C ILE A 324 -21.35 14.56 15.72
N SER A 325 -21.81 13.31 15.76
CA SER A 325 -23.15 12.93 15.32
C SER A 325 -24.27 13.46 16.23
N TRP A 326 -23.96 13.89 17.47
CA TRP A 326 -24.93 14.36 18.43
C TRP A 326 -24.46 15.56 19.31
N ALA A 327 -23.17 15.86 19.33
CA ALA A 327 -22.60 16.92 20.19
C ALA A 327 -22.29 18.18 19.39
N HIS A 328 -23.31 18.94 19.02
CA HIS A 328 -23.15 20.14 18.20
C HIS A 328 -22.85 21.42 18.99
N GLY A 329 -22.92 21.38 20.33
CA GLY A 329 -22.62 22.51 21.22
C GLY A 329 -23.66 23.64 21.22
N HIS A 330 -24.71 23.50 20.42
CA HIS A 330 -25.89 24.40 20.40
C HIS A 330 -27.09 23.57 19.93
N ASP A 331 -28.22 23.81 20.58
CA ASP A 331 -29.52 23.26 20.20
C ASP A 331 -30.20 24.17 19.17
#